data_15b087b8152443de13b3108f2d4962b5
#
_entry.id   15b087b8152443de13b3108f2d4962b5
#
_cell.length_a   1.000
_cell.length_b   1.000
_cell.length_c   1.000
_cell.angle_alpha   90.00
_cell.angle_beta   90.00
_cell.angle_gamma   90.00
#
_symmetry.space_group_name_H-M   'P 1'
#
loop_
_entity.id
_entity.type
_entity.pdbx_description
1 polymer ?
#
loop_
_entity_poly.entity_id
_entity_poly.type
_entity_poly.pdbx_seq_one_letter_code
_entity_poly.pdbx_strand_id
1 'polypeptide(L)'
;YPAMQASDIFELGIDIAIGGMDQRKAHMFMRDVASKYGWKKATCLHTPIISSLKSSGSRMESFDHKMSKSDPGGAILIHDEPKQLRKKMQKHAYLNTEDVNSPIYELAEHVILPEFGEIIVTPNPKFGEPSTWTDLDEFRNAVMNGTLHPLDAKLGVADGISRGLETVAAHFSKNPESVSYTHL
;
A
#
# COMPACT_ATOMS: atom_id res chain seq x y z
N TYR A 1 -13.27 5.66 -21.15
CA TYR A 1 -13.32 5.58 -19.70
C TYR A 1 -13.03 6.93 -19.00
N PRO A 2 -11.92 7.68 -19.26
CA PRO A 2 -11.66 8.95 -18.56
C PRO A 2 -12.73 10.02 -18.75
N ALA A 3 -13.35 10.10 -19.92
CA ALA A 3 -14.42 11.04 -20.21
C ALA A 3 -15.70 10.72 -19.43
N MET A 4 -16.04 9.45 -19.26
CA MET A 4 -17.19 9.03 -18.44
C MET A 4 -16.97 9.40 -16.97
N GLN A 5 -15.81 9.12 -16.43
CA GLN A 5 -15.46 9.49 -15.05
C GLN A 5 -15.49 11.01 -14.83
N ALA A 6 -15.04 11.80 -15.81
CA ALA A 6 -15.14 13.25 -15.74
C ALA A 6 -16.60 13.73 -15.77
N SER A 7 -17.45 13.10 -16.59
CA SER A 7 -18.90 13.38 -16.61
C SER A 7 -19.55 13.12 -15.26
N ASP A 8 -19.23 12.01 -14.62
CA ASP A 8 -19.79 11.65 -13.30
C ASP A 8 -19.47 12.72 -12.24
N ILE A 9 -18.27 13.30 -12.28
CA ILE A 9 -17.86 14.37 -11.36
C ILE A 9 -18.73 15.62 -11.54
N PHE A 10 -19.06 15.98 -12.78
CA PHE A 10 -19.93 17.11 -13.07
C PHE A 10 -21.40 16.82 -12.74
N GLU A 11 -21.89 15.67 -13.17
CA GLU A 11 -23.30 15.28 -12.98
C GLU A 11 -23.64 15.14 -11.51
N LEU A 12 -22.73 14.62 -10.69
CA LEU A 12 -22.93 14.49 -9.24
C LEU A 12 -22.61 15.79 -8.47
N GLY A 13 -22.14 16.84 -9.13
CA GLY A 13 -21.82 18.11 -8.49
C GLY A 13 -20.71 18.02 -7.44
N ILE A 14 -19.72 17.18 -7.67
CA ILE A 14 -18.67 16.86 -6.70
C ILE A 14 -17.76 18.08 -6.45
N ASP A 15 -17.53 18.39 -5.18
CA ASP A 15 -16.59 19.42 -4.73
C ASP A 15 -15.18 18.88 -4.55
N ILE A 16 -15.04 17.66 -4.02
CA ILE A 16 -13.78 17.00 -3.75
C ILE A 16 -13.80 15.59 -4.34
N ALA A 17 -12.93 15.34 -5.31
CA ALA A 17 -12.72 14.02 -5.91
C ALA A 17 -11.45 13.38 -5.34
N ILE A 18 -11.59 12.20 -4.72
CA ILE A 18 -10.46 11.45 -4.14
C ILE A 18 -10.20 10.21 -4.98
N GLY A 19 -8.95 9.94 -5.29
CA GLY A 19 -8.56 8.74 -6.01
C GLY A 19 -7.07 8.45 -5.88
N GLY A 20 -6.65 7.27 -6.31
CA GLY A 20 -5.23 6.97 -6.44
C GLY A 20 -4.56 7.83 -7.52
N MET A 21 -3.23 7.88 -7.52
CA MET A 21 -2.45 8.61 -8.52
C MET A 21 -2.74 8.13 -9.96
N ASP A 22 -3.22 6.88 -10.13
CA ASP A 22 -3.67 6.33 -11.41
C ASP A 22 -4.90 7.04 -11.98
N GLN A 23 -5.72 7.68 -11.14
CA GLN A 23 -6.90 8.45 -11.54
C GLN A 23 -6.57 9.89 -11.94
N ARG A 24 -5.34 10.35 -11.72
CA ARG A 24 -4.93 11.73 -11.94
C ARG A 24 -5.19 12.22 -13.37
N LYS A 25 -4.99 11.36 -14.38
CA LYS A 25 -5.24 11.74 -15.79
C LYS A 25 -6.71 12.08 -16.05
N ALA A 26 -7.64 11.28 -15.49
CA ALA A 26 -9.08 11.56 -15.61
C ALA A 26 -9.47 12.84 -14.86
N HIS A 27 -8.92 13.06 -13.67
CA HIS A 27 -9.15 14.27 -12.89
C HIS A 27 -8.59 15.53 -13.59
N MET A 28 -7.41 15.47 -14.20
CA MET A 28 -6.87 16.60 -14.96
C MET A 28 -7.69 16.89 -16.21
N PHE A 29 -8.12 15.84 -16.93
CA PHE A 29 -9.02 16.00 -18.06
C PHE A 29 -10.33 16.70 -17.64
N MET A 30 -10.95 16.31 -16.53
CA MET A 30 -12.12 16.99 -15.96
C MET A 30 -11.85 18.48 -15.73
N ARG A 31 -10.72 18.83 -15.11
CA ARG A 31 -10.34 20.22 -14.82
C ARG A 31 -10.11 21.05 -16.08
N ASP A 32 -9.57 20.44 -17.15
CA ASP A 32 -9.38 21.10 -18.46
C ASP A 32 -10.71 21.39 -19.13
N VAL A 33 -11.64 20.42 -19.10
CA VAL A 33 -13.01 20.58 -19.60
C VAL A 33 -13.74 21.70 -18.83
N ALA A 34 -13.67 21.66 -17.49
CA ALA A 34 -14.27 22.70 -16.63
C ALA A 34 -13.72 24.09 -16.98
N SER A 35 -12.41 24.23 -17.21
CA SER A 35 -11.79 25.49 -17.64
C SER A 35 -12.33 25.99 -18.97
N LYS A 36 -12.51 25.07 -19.94
CA LYS A 36 -12.96 25.42 -21.30
C LYS A 36 -14.40 25.89 -21.34
N TYR A 37 -15.25 25.31 -20.51
CA TYR A 37 -16.70 25.60 -20.51
C TYR A 37 -17.18 26.49 -19.36
N GLY A 38 -16.25 27.00 -18.53
CA GLY A 38 -16.59 27.85 -17.38
C GLY A 38 -17.33 27.08 -16.26
N TRP A 39 -17.15 25.77 -16.18
CA TRP A 39 -17.80 24.95 -15.16
C TRP A 39 -17.00 24.96 -13.86
N LYS A 40 -17.68 24.60 -12.75
CA LYS A 40 -17.04 24.45 -11.45
C LYS A 40 -15.97 23.35 -11.49
N LYS A 41 -14.78 23.66 -10.96
CA LYS A 41 -13.68 22.70 -10.84
C LYS A 41 -13.75 21.99 -9.50
N ALA A 42 -13.77 20.67 -9.49
CA ALA A 42 -13.57 19.91 -8.28
C ALA A 42 -12.11 20.01 -7.81
N THR A 43 -11.90 19.99 -6.50
CA THR A 43 -10.60 19.76 -5.88
C THR A 43 -10.25 18.27 -5.98
N CYS A 44 -9.06 17.95 -6.47
CA CYS A 44 -8.66 16.55 -6.66
C CYS A 44 -7.55 16.19 -5.67
N LEU A 45 -7.82 15.20 -4.82
CA LEU A 45 -6.84 14.62 -3.89
C LEU A 45 -6.39 13.26 -4.43
N HIS A 46 -5.08 13.05 -4.46
CA HIS A 46 -4.50 11.80 -4.97
C HIS A 46 -3.70 11.11 -3.88
N THR A 47 -4.05 9.87 -3.61
CA THR A 47 -3.27 8.99 -2.72
C THR A 47 -2.15 8.31 -3.50
N PRO A 48 -1.01 8.00 -2.86
CA PRO A 48 -0.01 7.14 -3.45
C PRO A 48 -0.60 5.77 -3.80
N ILE A 49 0.06 5.08 -4.73
CA ILE A 49 -0.30 3.70 -5.12
C ILE A 49 0.68 2.79 -4.41
N ILE A 50 0.17 1.75 -3.77
CA ILE A 50 1.00 0.68 -3.20
C ILE A 50 1.25 -0.35 -4.30
N SER A 51 2.52 -0.64 -4.53
CA SER A 51 2.97 -1.62 -5.50
C SER A 51 2.62 -3.04 -5.06
N SER A 52 2.44 -3.95 -6.03
CA SER A 52 2.35 -5.39 -5.74
C SER A 52 3.56 -5.84 -4.93
N LEU A 53 3.37 -6.72 -3.97
CA LEU A 53 4.47 -7.31 -3.19
C LEU A 53 5.58 -7.90 -4.07
N LYS A 54 5.23 -8.39 -5.26
CA LYS A 54 6.16 -8.99 -6.23
C LYS A 54 6.88 -7.96 -7.11
N SER A 55 6.50 -6.69 -7.03
CA SER A 55 7.06 -5.66 -7.88
C SER A 55 8.51 -5.39 -7.53
N SER A 56 9.41 -5.59 -8.49
CA SER A 56 10.78 -5.11 -8.42
C SER A 56 10.77 -3.60 -8.65
N GLY A 57 11.32 -2.85 -7.71
CA GLY A 57 11.30 -1.41 -7.54
C GLY A 57 11.55 -0.46 -8.72
N SER A 58 11.49 -0.90 -9.98
CA SER A 58 11.52 0.01 -11.10
C SER A 58 10.25 0.87 -11.09
N ARG A 59 10.42 2.10 -10.73
CA ARG A 59 9.40 3.13 -10.62
C ARG A 59 8.51 3.12 -11.86
N MET A 60 7.31 2.72 -11.64
CA MET A 60 6.14 2.66 -12.48
C MET A 60 6.16 3.47 -13.78
N GLU A 61 6.35 2.80 -14.88
CA GLU A 61 5.82 3.25 -16.16
C GLU A 61 4.54 2.50 -16.59
N SER A 62 4.14 1.45 -15.85
CA SER A 62 2.92 0.71 -16.16
C SER A 62 2.02 0.50 -14.93
N PHE A 63 0.72 0.67 -15.12
CA PHE A 63 -0.33 0.41 -14.12
C PHE A 63 -0.44 -1.07 -13.70
N ASP A 64 0.34 -1.95 -14.34
CA ASP A 64 0.32 -3.39 -14.12
C ASP A 64 1.01 -3.81 -12.81
N HIS A 65 1.76 -2.89 -12.18
CA HIS A 65 2.52 -3.17 -10.96
C HIS A 65 1.77 -2.81 -9.66
N LYS A 66 0.56 -2.26 -9.74
CA LYS A 66 -0.21 -1.94 -8.53
C LYS A 66 -0.69 -3.21 -7.83
N MET A 67 -0.80 -3.15 -6.51
CA MET A 67 -1.39 -4.21 -5.71
C MET A 67 -2.84 -4.46 -6.15
N SER A 68 -3.17 -5.71 -6.47
CA SER A 68 -4.49 -6.09 -6.99
C SER A 68 -4.99 -7.39 -6.36
N LYS A 69 -6.26 -7.43 -5.98
CA LYS A 69 -6.92 -8.63 -5.44
C LYS A 69 -6.96 -9.80 -6.45
N SER A 70 -6.80 -9.54 -7.74
CA SER A 70 -6.70 -10.58 -8.79
C SER A 70 -5.38 -11.36 -8.75
N ASP A 71 -4.35 -10.85 -8.06
CA ASP A 71 -3.13 -11.59 -7.71
C ASP A 71 -2.99 -11.71 -6.18
N PRO A 72 -3.63 -12.69 -5.55
CA PRO A 72 -3.62 -12.83 -4.09
C PRO A 72 -2.23 -13.02 -3.48
N GLY A 73 -1.26 -13.51 -4.25
CA GLY A 73 0.13 -13.66 -3.81
C GLY A 73 0.90 -12.33 -3.81
N GLY A 74 0.49 -11.38 -4.64
CA GLY A 74 1.08 -10.04 -4.74
C GLY A 74 0.34 -8.97 -3.94
N ALA A 75 -0.79 -9.32 -3.30
CA ALA A 75 -1.63 -8.38 -2.59
C ALA A 75 -1.80 -8.74 -1.10
N ILE A 76 -1.95 -7.70 -0.29
CA ILE A 76 -2.39 -7.81 1.11
C ILE A 76 -3.90 -7.62 1.10
N LEU A 77 -4.61 -8.61 1.63
CA LEU A 77 -6.06 -8.57 1.78
C LEU A 77 -6.41 -8.21 3.22
N ILE A 78 -7.46 -7.42 3.42
CA ILE A 78 -7.86 -6.94 4.75
C ILE A 78 -8.27 -8.08 5.71
N HIS A 79 -8.58 -9.26 5.18
CA HIS A 79 -8.91 -10.46 5.93
C HIS A 79 -7.75 -11.47 6.01
N ASP A 80 -6.55 -11.12 5.53
CA ASP A 80 -5.38 -11.97 5.70
C ASP A 80 -5.06 -12.14 7.19
N GLU A 81 -4.96 -13.38 7.64
CA GLU A 81 -4.52 -13.66 8.99
C GLU A 81 -3.02 -13.33 9.17
N PRO A 82 -2.56 -12.93 10.38
CA PRO A 82 -1.17 -12.55 10.62
C PRO A 82 -0.15 -13.60 10.15
N LYS A 83 -0.43 -14.89 10.36
CA LYS A 83 0.44 -15.98 9.90
C LYS A 83 0.51 -16.10 8.37
N GLN A 84 -0.62 -15.85 7.71
CA GLN A 84 -0.68 -15.87 6.23
C GLN A 84 0.04 -14.67 5.66
N LEU A 85 -0.16 -13.47 6.25
CA LEU A 85 0.52 -12.26 5.84
C LEU A 85 2.05 -12.39 5.99
N ARG A 86 2.55 -12.89 7.12
CA ARG A 86 3.99 -13.15 7.31
C ARG A 86 4.55 -14.09 6.24
N LYS A 87 3.85 -15.21 5.93
CA LYS A 87 4.27 -16.14 4.86
C LYS A 87 4.27 -15.46 3.49
N LYS A 88 3.26 -14.66 3.20
CA LYS A 88 3.11 -13.92 1.95
C LYS A 88 4.25 -12.92 1.78
N MET A 89 4.55 -12.12 2.81
CA MET A 89 5.65 -11.17 2.82
C MET A 89 7.01 -11.86 2.67
N GLN A 90 7.24 -12.94 3.41
CA GLN A 90 8.48 -13.72 3.32
C GLN A 90 8.72 -14.27 1.91
N LYS A 91 7.67 -14.84 1.29
CA LYS A 91 7.78 -15.58 0.04
C LYS A 91 7.76 -14.69 -1.20
N HIS A 92 6.94 -13.64 -1.18
CA HIS A 92 6.61 -12.89 -2.38
C HIS A 92 7.08 -11.44 -2.36
N ALA A 93 7.24 -10.81 -1.17
CA ALA A 93 7.60 -9.42 -1.14
C ALA A 93 9.03 -9.20 -1.66
N TYR A 94 9.13 -8.32 -2.66
CA TYR A 94 10.41 -7.88 -3.17
C TYR A 94 11.08 -6.93 -2.18
N LEU A 95 12.32 -7.20 -1.87
CA LEU A 95 13.22 -6.31 -1.13
C LEU A 95 14.66 -6.66 -1.50
N ASN A 96 15.36 -5.72 -2.08
CA ASN A 96 16.76 -5.83 -2.44
C ASN A 96 17.57 -4.75 -1.72
N THR A 97 18.75 -5.09 -1.22
CA THR A 97 19.65 -4.16 -0.54
C THR A 97 20.27 -3.12 -1.46
N GLU A 98 20.22 -3.31 -2.77
CA GLU A 98 20.73 -2.38 -3.78
C GLU A 98 19.63 -1.47 -4.36
N ASP A 99 18.35 -1.67 -3.98
CA ASP A 99 17.22 -0.94 -4.54
C ASP A 99 16.53 -0.10 -3.47
N VAL A 100 16.47 1.19 -3.71
CA VAL A 100 15.77 2.15 -2.85
C VAL A 100 14.24 2.04 -2.96
N ASN A 101 13.74 1.36 -3.99
CA ASN A 101 12.32 1.19 -4.23
C ASN A 101 11.91 -0.25 -3.91
N SER A 102 10.92 -0.39 -3.06
CA SER A 102 10.36 -1.69 -2.67
C SER A 102 8.96 -1.50 -2.10
N PRO A 103 8.02 -2.41 -2.36
CA PRO A 103 6.71 -2.40 -1.72
C PRO A 103 6.81 -2.44 -0.19
N ILE A 104 7.89 -2.95 0.38
CA ILE A 104 8.14 -2.94 1.83
C ILE A 104 8.33 -1.51 2.34
N TYR A 105 9.11 -0.69 1.63
CA TYR A 105 9.31 0.71 2.00
C TYR A 105 8.05 1.54 1.77
N GLU A 106 7.29 1.29 0.69
CA GLU A 106 6.00 1.96 0.44
C GLU A 106 4.99 1.66 1.55
N LEU A 107 4.89 0.42 2.00
CA LEU A 107 4.02 0.03 3.12
C LEU A 107 4.47 0.66 4.44
N ALA A 108 5.77 0.72 4.69
CA ALA A 108 6.32 1.41 5.86
C ALA A 108 5.98 2.90 5.83
N GLU A 109 6.21 3.58 4.70
CA GLU A 109 6.01 5.02 4.51
C GLU A 109 4.54 5.44 4.56
N HIS A 110 3.68 4.71 3.84
CA HIS A 110 2.31 5.16 3.60
C HIS A 110 1.26 4.52 4.51
N VAL A 111 1.63 3.46 5.24
CA VAL A 111 0.72 2.75 6.14
C VAL A 111 1.21 2.76 7.57
N ILE A 112 2.42 2.23 7.84
CA ILE A 112 2.85 1.97 9.22
C ILE A 112 3.28 3.25 9.93
N LEU A 113 4.16 4.03 9.35
CA LEU A 113 4.65 5.27 9.97
C LEU A 113 3.54 6.30 10.21
N PRO A 114 2.59 6.54 9.27
CA PRO A 114 1.47 7.44 9.51
C PRO A 114 0.53 6.97 10.63
N GLU A 115 0.31 5.66 10.76
CA GLU A 115 -0.63 5.10 11.74
C GLU A 115 -0.01 4.96 13.14
N PHE A 116 1.24 4.51 13.22
CA PHE A 116 1.87 4.15 14.50
C PHE A 116 3.06 5.02 14.89
N GLY A 117 3.60 5.81 13.96
CA GLY A 117 4.80 6.61 14.18
C GLY A 117 6.10 5.80 14.24
N GLU A 118 6.02 4.48 14.13
CA GLU A 118 7.17 3.59 14.30
C GLU A 118 7.03 2.27 13.55
N ILE A 119 8.17 1.70 13.15
CA ILE A 119 8.30 0.34 12.61
C ILE A 119 9.04 -0.49 13.65
N ILE A 120 8.40 -1.51 14.20
CA ILE A 120 9.01 -2.42 15.18
C ILE A 120 9.47 -3.68 14.46
N VAL A 121 10.74 -4.02 14.61
CA VAL A 121 11.33 -5.25 14.06
C VAL A 121 11.80 -6.13 15.21
N THR A 122 11.25 -7.35 15.28
CA THR A 122 11.63 -8.34 16.29
C THR A 122 12.24 -9.55 15.58
N PRO A 123 13.57 -9.59 15.40
CA PRO A 123 14.25 -10.72 14.78
C PRO A 123 14.21 -11.95 15.68
N ASN A 124 14.60 -13.09 15.11
CA ASN A 124 14.85 -14.26 15.96
C ASN A 124 15.99 -13.94 16.94
N PRO A 125 15.84 -14.19 18.27
CA PRO A 125 16.84 -13.86 19.30
C PRO A 125 18.26 -14.41 19.05
N LYS A 126 18.39 -15.39 18.16
CA LYS A 126 19.70 -15.94 17.75
C LYS A 126 20.45 -15.01 16.78
N PHE A 127 19.74 -14.08 16.13
CA PHE A 127 20.29 -13.27 15.03
C PHE A 127 20.26 -11.77 15.28
N GLY A 128 19.64 -11.32 16.38
CA GLY A 128 19.62 -9.90 16.72
C GLY A 128 18.64 -9.55 17.83
N GLU A 129 18.75 -8.31 18.28
CA GLU A 129 17.85 -7.69 19.26
C GLU A 129 16.70 -6.95 18.56
N PRO A 130 15.57 -6.76 19.25
CA PRO A 130 14.49 -5.91 18.75
C PRO A 130 14.96 -4.48 18.46
N SER A 131 14.46 -3.91 17.39
CA SER A 131 14.77 -2.53 17.00
C SER A 131 13.51 -1.78 16.60
N THR A 132 13.55 -0.46 16.77
CA THR A 132 12.43 0.45 16.43
C THR A 132 12.95 1.56 15.55
N TRP A 133 12.20 1.86 14.49
CA TRP A 133 12.54 2.83 13.47
C TRP A 133 11.40 3.84 13.33
N THR A 134 11.69 5.12 13.51
CA THR A 134 10.70 6.20 13.39
C THR A 134 10.87 7.02 12.11
N ASP A 135 11.97 6.78 11.41
CA ASP A 135 12.31 7.43 10.15
C ASP A 135 12.49 6.38 9.03
N LEU A 136 11.89 6.66 7.87
CA LEU A 136 11.95 5.74 6.73
C LEU A 136 13.36 5.60 6.15
N ASP A 137 14.10 6.71 6.08
CA ASP A 137 15.43 6.70 5.47
C ASP A 137 16.42 5.96 6.37
N GLU A 138 16.31 6.07 7.69
CA GLU A 138 17.08 5.27 8.64
C GLU A 138 16.76 3.78 8.50
N PHE A 139 15.46 3.41 8.43
CA PHE A 139 15.03 2.03 8.21
C PHE A 139 15.56 1.47 6.89
N ARG A 140 15.43 2.22 5.79
CA ARG A 140 15.92 1.84 4.46
C ARG A 140 17.45 1.67 4.47
N ASN A 141 18.18 2.64 5.03
CA ASN A 141 19.62 2.60 5.11
C ASN A 141 20.11 1.40 5.93
N ALA A 142 19.42 1.03 7.01
CA ALA A 142 19.75 -0.14 7.79
C ALA A 142 19.64 -1.44 6.99
N VAL A 143 18.64 -1.56 6.12
CA VAL A 143 18.51 -2.70 5.21
C VAL A 143 19.62 -2.68 4.14
N MET A 144 19.88 -1.52 3.52
CA MET A 144 20.84 -1.38 2.43
C MET A 144 22.28 -1.62 2.89
N ASN A 145 22.66 -1.21 4.09
CA ASN A 145 24.00 -1.42 4.65
C ASN A 145 24.17 -2.76 5.38
N GLY A 146 23.10 -3.58 5.45
CA GLY A 146 23.12 -4.91 6.06
C GLY A 146 23.00 -4.92 7.59
N THR A 147 22.80 -3.78 8.25
CA THR A 147 22.57 -3.70 9.70
C THR A 147 21.25 -4.37 10.08
N LEU A 148 20.24 -4.25 9.21
CA LEU A 148 18.97 -4.92 9.32
C LEU A 148 18.80 -5.94 8.20
N HIS A 149 18.62 -7.22 8.59
CA HIS A 149 18.43 -8.27 7.59
C HIS A 149 17.11 -8.08 6.81
N PRO A 150 17.11 -8.21 5.47
CA PRO A 150 15.91 -8.00 4.65
C PRO A 150 14.69 -8.82 5.06
N LEU A 151 14.91 -10.06 5.51
CA LEU A 151 13.80 -10.90 6.01
C LEU A 151 13.18 -10.31 7.26
N ASP A 152 13.97 -9.82 8.21
CA ASP A 152 13.45 -9.24 9.45
C ASP A 152 12.72 -7.93 9.18
N ALA A 153 13.22 -7.11 8.25
CA ALA A 153 12.51 -5.93 7.76
C ALA A 153 11.12 -6.27 7.18
N LYS A 154 11.03 -7.29 6.29
CA LYS A 154 9.77 -7.78 5.74
C LYS A 154 8.80 -8.23 6.83
N LEU A 155 9.31 -8.96 7.83
CA LEU A 155 8.48 -9.49 8.90
C LEU A 155 8.03 -8.39 9.86
N GLY A 156 8.88 -7.40 10.17
CA GLY A 156 8.49 -6.23 10.96
C GLY A 156 7.37 -5.42 10.31
N VAL A 157 7.47 -5.20 8.99
CA VAL A 157 6.40 -4.55 8.21
C VAL A 157 5.13 -5.40 8.21
N ALA A 158 5.23 -6.73 8.06
CA ALA A 158 4.06 -7.63 8.15
C ALA A 158 3.36 -7.55 9.51
N ASP A 159 4.14 -7.48 10.60
CA ASP A 159 3.60 -7.36 11.95
C ASP A 159 2.93 -6.00 12.19
N GLY A 160 3.52 -4.92 11.68
CA GLY A 160 2.92 -3.58 11.72
C GLY A 160 1.57 -3.53 11.00
N ILE A 161 1.48 -4.11 9.80
CA ILE A 161 0.20 -4.21 9.06
C ILE A 161 -0.79 -5.09 9.82
N SER A 162 -0.36 -6.23 10.36
CA SER A 162 -1.23 -7.11 11.15
C SER A 162 -1.81 -6.40 12.36
N ARG A 163 -1.02 -5.55 13.03
CA ARG A 163 -1.46 -4.69 14.14
C ARG A 163 -2.57 -3.73 13.69
N GLY A 164 -2.41 -3.09 12.53
CA GLY A 164 -3.43 -2.19 11.96
C GLY A 164 -4.72 -2.90 11.54
N LEU A 165 -4.63 -4.16 11.16
CA LEU A 165 -5.77 -4.97 10.72
C LEU A 165 -6.42 -5.80 11.84
N GLU A 166 -5.95 -5.73 13.09
CA GLU A 166 -6.41 -6.59 14.18
C GLU A 166 -7.93 -6.52 14.39
N THR A 167 -8.50 -5.32 14.43
CA THR A 167 -9.94 -5.12 14.59
C THR A 167 -10.73 -5.71 13.42
N VAL A 168 -10.21 -5.55 12.20
CA VAL A 168 -10.83 -6.06 10.97
C VAL A 168 -10.75 -7.59 10.94
N ALA A 169 -9.60 -8.15 11.27
CA ALA A 169 -9.41 -9.60 11.36
C ALA A 169 -10.34 -10.23 12.40
N ALA A 170 -10.50 -9.59 13.57
CA ALA A 170 -11.43 -10.03 14.60
C ALA A 170 -12.90 -10.01 14.14
N HIS A 171 -13.28 -9.02 13.32
CA HIS A 171 -14.61 -8.97 12.71
C HIS A 171 -14.84 -10.14 11.76
N PHE A 172 -13.92 -10.39 10.82
CA PHE A 172 -14.04 -11.48 9.87
C PHE A 172 -13.99 -12.86 10.51
N SER A 173 -13.24 -13.03 11.59
CA SER A 173 -13.23 -14.27 12.37
C SER A 173 -14.58 -14.59 13.00
N LYS A 174 -15.36 -13.56 13.36
CA LYS A 174 -16.71 -13.70 13.92
C LYS A 174 -17.80 -13.83 12.84
N ASN A 175 -17.53 -13.36 11.62
CA ASN A 175 -18.46 -13.29 10.51
C ASN A 175 -17.83 -13.87 9.23
N PRO A 176 -17.50 -15.17 9.20
CA PRO A 176 -16.77 -15.79 8.09
C PRO A 176 -17.52 -15.72 6.74
N GLU A 177 -18.85 -15.64 6.78
CA GLU A 177 -19.68 -15.46 5.58
C GLU A 177 -19.37 -14.16 4.84
N SER A 178 -18.95 -13.11 5.55
CA SER A 178 -18.60 -11.82 4.94
C SER A 178 -17.41 -11.91 4.00
N VAL A 179 -16.53 -12.89 4.18
CA VAL A 179 -15.35 -13.11 3.31
C VAL A 179 -15.76 -13.78 1.99
N SER A 180 -16.79 -14.61 1.99
CA SER A 180 -17.24 -15.34 0.79
C SER A 180 -17.72 -14.42 -0.33
N TYR A 181 -18.25 -13.24 0.00
CA TYR A 181 -18.70 -12.24 -0.99
C TYR A 181 -17.57 -11.47 -1.67
N THR A 182 -16.34 -11.59 -1.17
CA THR A 182 -15.18 -10.88 -1.78
C THR A 182 -14.52 -11.67 -2.91
N HIS A 183 -14.99 -12.88 -3.19
CA HIS A 183 -14.47 -13.80 -4.20
C HIS A 183 -15.41 -14.02 -5.40
N LEU A 184 -16.51 -13.26 -5.49
CA LEU A 184 -17.46 -13.29 -6.63
C LEU A 184 -17.09 -12.29 -7.73
#